data_5fbda96b6da5121a36849283dae07079
#
_entry.id   5fbda96b6da5121a36849283dae07079
#
_cell.length_a   1.000
_cell.length_b   1.000
_cell.length_c   1.000
_cell.angle_alpha   90.00
_cell.angle_beta   90.00
_cell.angle_gamma   90.00
#
_symmetry.space_group_name_H-M   'P 1'
#
loop_
_entity.id
_entity.type
_entity.pdbx_description
1 polymer ?
#
loop_
_entity_poly.entity_id
_entity_poly.type
_entity_poly.pdbx_seq_one_letter_code
_entity_poly.pdbx_strand_id
1 'polypeptide(L)'
;RSRGLGDVYKRQFDEVTTRYHINMSVNDRVGVLADLTTRFAKAGISLSAVRQEESGDDAHLIVVTHAAREKDLREIVEQLTGHDDVLAVNSVIRLDS
;
A
#
# COMPACT_ATOMS: atom_id res chain seq x y z
N ARG A 1 -37.03 -0.51 -7.61
CA ARG A 1 -36.01 0.09 -7.10
C ARG A 1 -34.68 -0.09 -7.75
N SER A 2 -34.59 0.40 -8.93
CA SER A 2 -33.40 0.21 -9.72
C SER A 2 -32.20 0.91 -9.10
N ARG A 3 -32.43 1.99 -8.39
CA ARG A 3 -31.37 2.71 -7.76
C ARG A 3 -30.58 1.84 -6.80
N GLY A 4 -31.28 1.03 -6.05
CA GLY A 4 -30.64 0.22 -5.04
C GLY A 4 -29.64 -0.76 -5.61
N LEU A 5 -30.00 -1.35 -6.74
CA LEU A 5 -29.11 -2.38 -7.30
C LEU A 5 -27.79 -1.80 -7.76
N GLY A 6 -27.83 -0.69 -8.49
CA GLY A 6 -26.60 -0.08 -8.97
C GLY A 6 -25.74 0.46 -7.84
N ASP A 7 -26.36 1.09 -6.86
CA ASP A 7 -25.62 1.66 -5.75
C ASP A 7 -24.99 0.59 -4.88
N VAL A 8 -25.70 -0.49 -4.65
CA VAL A 8 -25.16 -1.58 -3.84
C VAL A 8 -23.97 -2.22 -4.53
N TYR A 9 -24.08 -2.45 -5.81
CA TYR A 9 -23.00 -3.07 -6.57
C TYR A 9 -21.75 -2.21 -6.55
N LYS A 10 -21.91 -0.92 -6.80
CA LYS A 10 -20.78 0.00 -6.80
C LYS A 10 -20.13 0.07 -5.43
N ARG A 11 -20.94 0.12 -4.39
CA ARG A 11 -20.40 0.16 -3.04
C ARG A 11 -19.59 -1.07 -2.71
N GLN A 12 -20.09 -2.23 -3.14
CA GLN A 12 -19.36 -3.46 -2.88
C GLN A 12 -17.99 -3.45 -3.52
N PHE A 13 -17.88 -2.93 -4.74
CA PHE A 13 -16.58 -2.81 -5.37
C PHE A 13 -15.67 -1.82 -4.66
N ASP A 14 -16.21 -0.67 -4.30
CA ASP A 14 -15.41 0.37 -3.65
C ASP A 14 -14.99 -0.04 -2.26
N GLU A 15 -15.76 -0.91 -1.61
CA GLU A 15 -15.50 -1.30 -0.24
C GLU A 15 -14.89 -2.67 -0.08
N VAL A 16 -14.60 -3.33 -1.18
CA VAL A 16 -13.91 -4.62 -1.13
C VAL A 16 -12.56 -4.41 -0.45
N THR A 17 -12.30 -5.24 0.53
CA THR A 17 -11.04 -5.16 1.26
C THR A 17 -10.26 -6.44 1.05
N THR A 18 -8.96 -6.29 0.98
CA THR A 18 -8.07 -7.44 0.91
C THR A 18 -6.71 -7.01 1.44
N ARG A 19 -5.84 -7.97 1.65
CA ARG A 19 -4.48 -7.70 2.10
C ARG A 19 -3.58 -7.58 0.89
N TYR A 20 -2.53 -6.81 1.04
CA TYR A 20 -1.58 -6.56 -0.04
C TYR A 20 -0.16 -6.72 0.45
N HIS A 21 0.67 -7.20 -0.46
CA HIS A 21 2.11 -7.31 -0.26
C HIS A 21 2.76 -6.34 -1.23
N ILE A 22 3.48 -5.36 -0.69
CA ILE A 22 4.07 -4.31 -1.49
C ILE A 22 5.59 -4.35 -1.32
N ASN A 23 6.30 -4.41 -2.43
CA ASN A 23 7.75 -4.41 -2.44
C ASN A 23 8.21 -3.13 -3.12
N MET A 24 9.02 -2.35 -2.42
CA MET A 24 9.52 -1.08 -2.93
C MET A 24 11.03 -1.02 -2.82
N SER A 25 11.65 -0.38 -3.80
CA SER A 25 13.05 0.01 -3.68
C SER A 25 13.08 1.42 -3.14
N VAL A 26 13.83 1.64 -2.07
CA VAL A 26 13.83 2.93 -1.37
C VAL A 26 15.26 3.37 -1.11
N ASN A 27 15.41 4.68 -0.87
CA ASN A 27 16.69 5.20 -0.40
C ASN A 27 16.93 4.73 1.02
N ASP A 28 18.17 4.37 1.31
CA ASP A 28 18.56 3.91 2.65
C ASP A 28 18.99 5.11 3.47
N ARG A 29 18.02 5.89 3.95
CA ARG A 29 18.27 7.08 4.75
C ARG A 29 17.51 6.99 6.05
N VAL A 30 18.07 7.65 7.06
CA VAL A 30 17.42 7.73 8.36
C VAL A 30 16.04 8.39 8.19
N GLY A 31 15.04 7.77 8.75
CA GLY A 31 13.68 8.32 8.75
C GLY A 31 12.81 7.90 7.59
N VAL A 32 13.38 7.26 6.56
CA VAL A 32 12.56 6.85 5.41
C VAL A 32 11.49 5.84 5.84
N LEU A 33 11.86 4.85 6.62
CA LEU A 33 10.92 3.85 7.10
C LEU A 33 9.78 4.51 7.88
N ALA A 34 10.13 5.40 8.80
CA ALA A 34 9.12 6.08 9.60
C ALA A 34 8.20 6.95 8.74
N ASP A 35 8.76 7.66 7.76
CA ASP A 35 7.98 8.49 6.87
C ASP A 35 6.99 7.66 6.06
N LEU A 36 7.47 6.56 5.47
CA LEU A 36 6.61 5.73 4.63
C LEU A 36 5.52 5.06 5.44
N THR A 37 5.85 4.54 6.64
CA THR A 37 4.83 3.91 7.47
C THR A 37 3.80 4.92 7.95
N THR A 38 4.22 6.15 8.23
CA THR A 38 3.30 7.21 8.61
C THR A 38 2.31 7.52 7.49
N ARG A 39 2.78 7.47 6.24
CA ARG A 39 1.89 7.72 5.10
C ARG A 39 0.82 6.66 4.98
N PHE A 40 1.17 5.40 5.23
CA PHE A 40 0.16 4.34 5.27
C PHE A 40 -0.88 4.61 6.36
N ALA A 41 -0.41 4.99 7.55
CA ALA A 41 -1.32 5.28 8.65
C ALA A 41 -2.27 6.42 8.30
N LYS A 42 -1.77 7.48 7.68
CA LYS A 42 -2.59 8.61 7.28
C LYS A 42 -3.60 8.23 6.22
N ALA A 43 -3.28 7.25 5.40
CA ALA A 43 -4.21 6.74 4.38
C ALA A 43 -5.25 5.79 4.96
N GLY A 44 -5.17 5.51 6.26
CA GLY A 44 -6.10 4.61 6.91
C GLY A 44 -5.78 3.14 6.69
N ILE A 45 -4.55 2.84 6.30
CA ILE A 45 -4.13 1.47 6.02
C ILE A 45 -3.25 0.97 7.15
N SER A 46 -3.72 -0.05 7.86
CA SER A 46 -2.95 -0.67 8.93
C SER A 46 -1.98 -1.69 8.35
N LEU A 47 -0.80 -1.75 8.92
CA LEU A 47 0.25 -2.65 8.44
C LEU A 47 0.34 -3.85 9.37
N SER A 48 0.40 -5.04 8.76
CA SER A 48 0.55 -6.27 9.51
C SER A 48 2.03 -6.65 9.67
N ALA A 49 2.85 -6.28 8.70
CA ALA A 49 4.28 -6.56 8.75
C ALA A 49 5.03 -5.52 7.92
N VAL A 50 6.21 -5.18 8.38
CA VAL A 50 7.11 -4.30 7.65
C VAL A 50 8.50 -4.92 7.76
N ARG A 51 9.16 -5.08 6.63
CA ARG A 51 10.50 -5.66 6.63
C ARG A 51 11.39 -4.85 5.71
N GLN A 52 12.58 -4.55 6.21
CA GLN A 52 13.57 -3.85 5.42
C GLN A 52 14.68 -4.84 5.07
N GLU A 53 15.03 -4.87 3.80
CA GLU A 53 16.08 -5.75 3.32
C GLU A 53 17.09 -4.93 2.54
N GLU A 54 18.35 -5.31 2.65
CA GLU A 54 19.39 -4.68 1.86
C GLU A 54 19.88 -5.67 0.82
N SER A 55 20.07 -5.18 -0.40
CA SER A 55 20.54 -6.00 -1.49
C SER A 55 21.48 -5.16 -2.33
N GLY A 56 22.80 -5.40 -2.18
CA GLY A 56 23.78 -4.59 -2.84
C GLY A 56 23.75 -3.16 -2.32
N ASP A 57 23.61 -2.21 -3.22
CA ASP A 57 23.55 -0.80 -2.85
C ASP A 57 22.13 -0.32 -2.59
N ASP A 58 21.14 -1.17 -2.82
CA ASP A 58 19.74 -0.81 -2.72
C ASP A 58 19.13 -1.32 -1.42
N ALA A 59 18.18 -0.57 -0.92
CA ALA A 59 17.34 -1.01 0.19
C ALA A 59 15.95 -1.31 -0.34
N HIS A 60 15.37 -2.38 0.15
CA HIS A 60 14.00 -2.75 -0.20
C HIS A 60 13.14 -2.69 1.04
N LEU A 61 11.95 -2.16 0.87
CA LEU A 61 10.96 -2.13 1.94
C LEU A 61 9.81 -3.02 1.53
N ILE A 62 9.52 -4.01 2.34
CA ILE A 62 8.45 -4.94 2.09
C ILE A 62 7.38 -4.70 3.15
N VAL A 63 6.18 -4.41 2.69
CA VAL A 63 5.06 -4.05 3.54
C VAL A 63 3.91 -5.00 3.26
N VAL A 64 3.35 -5.58 4.32
CA VAL A 64 2.13 -6.37 4.22
C VAL A 64 1.06 -5.64 4.99
N THR A 65 -0.05 -5.36 4.33
CA THR A 65 -1.14 -4.64 4.96
C THR A 65 -2.14 -5.60 5.61
N HIS A 66 -2.87 -5.09 6.59
CA HIS A 66 -4.13 -5.72 6.97
C HIS A 66 -5.14 -5.44 5.86
N ALA A 67 -6.33 -5.97 5.97
CA ALA A 67 -7.35 -5.75 4.95
C ALA A 67 -7.56 -4.25 4.75
N ALA A 68 -7.48 -3.81 3.50
CA ALA A 68 -7.61 -2.41 3.14
C ALA A 68 -8.46 -2.32 1.88
N ARG A 69 -9.12 -1.19 1.71
CA ARG A 69 -9.92 -0.98 0.51
C ARG A 69 -9.01 -0.71 -0.67
N GLU A 70 -9.36 -1.26 -1.81
CA GLU A 70 -8.57 -1.08 -3.01
C GLU A 70 -8.36 0.39 -3.35
N LYS A 71 -9.40 1.20 -3.14
CA LYS A 71 -9.31 2.62 -3.40
C LYS A 71 -8.21 3.28 -2.57
N ASP A 72 -8.18 2.96 -1.28
CA ASP A 72 -7.18 3.53 -0.39
C ASP A 72 -5.79 3.08 -0.76
N LEU A 73 -5.65 1.82 -1.12
CA LEU A 73 -4.36 1.31 -1.52
C LEU A 73 -3.88 1.96 -2.82
N ARG A 74 -4.77 2.13 -3.77
CA ARG A 74 -4.40 2.77 -5.03
C ARG A 74 -3.89 4.19 -4.79
N GLU A 75 -4.54 4.92 -3.92
CA GLU A 75 -4.13 6.28 -3.60
C GLU A 75 -2.76 6.31 -2.93
N ILE A 76 -2.51 5.41 -1.99
CA ILE A 76 -1.20 5.40 -1.32
C ILE A 76 -0.10 4.99 -2.30
N VAL A 77 -0.37 4.05 -3.19
CA VAL A 77 0.63 3.64 -4.17
C VAL A 77 1.00 4.81 -5.10
N GLU A 78 0.02 5.61 -5.49
CA GLU A 78 0.32 6.80 -6.29
C GLU A 78 1.20 7.78 -5.53
N GLN A 79 0.91 8.00 -4.25
CA GLN A 79 1.73 8.89 -3.43
C GLN A 79 3.16 8.35 -3.29
N LEU A 80 3.28 7.05 -3.08
CA LEU A 80 4.60 6.44 -2.93
C LEU A 80 5.41 6.53 -4.21
N THR A 81 4.76 6.34 -5.34
CA THR A 81 5.44 6.42 -6.62
C THR A 81 6.03 7.81 -6.85
N GLY A 82 5.39 8.83 -6.33
CA GLY A 82 5.89 10.19 -6.45
C GLY A 82 6.79 10.66 -5.31
N HIS A 83 7.10 9.78 -4.37
CA HIS A 83 7.90 10.16 -3.21
C HIS A 83 9.39 10.12 -3.56
N ASP A 84 10.13 11.15 -3.11
CA ASP A 84 11.55 11.26 -3.44
C ASP A 84 12.38 10.09 -2.96
N ASP A 85 12.02 9.49 -1.84
CA ASP A 85 12.78 8.40 -1.26
C ASP A 85 12.34 7.02 -1.77
N VAL A 86 11.30 6.95 -2.58
CA VAL A 86 10.87 5.70 -3.21
C VAL A 86 11.40 5.68 -4.63
N LEU A 87 12.37 4.81 -4.87
CA LEU A 87 12.98 4.70 -6.19
C LEU A 87 12.07 3.98 -7.17
N ALA A 88 11.36 2.97 -6.68
CA ALA A 88 10.41 2.22 -7.50
C ALA A 88 9.48 1.42 -6.61
N VAL A 89 8.24 1.27 -7.05
CA VAL A 89 7.32 0.30 -6.47
C VAL A 89 7.42 -0.94 -7.36
N ASN A 90 8.10 -1.96 -6.86
CA ASN A 90 8.45 -3.12 -7.67
C ASN A 90 7.27 -4.05 -7.90
N SER A 91 6.46 -4.23 -6.87
CA SER A 91 5.29 -5.11 -7.00
C SER A 91 4.25 -4.75 -5.96
N VAL A 92 3.00 -4.95 -6.34
CA VAL A 92 1.85 -4.85 -5.45
C VAL A 92 1.03 -6.10 -5.70
N ILE A 93 0.99 -6.99 -4.72
CA ILE A 93 0.38 -8.30 -4.87
C ILE A 93 -0.79 -8.42 -3.91
N ARG A 94 -1.94 -8.80 -4.43
CA ARG A 94 -3.09 -9.06 -3.58
C ARG A 94 -2.92 -10.41 -2.91
N LEU A 95 -3.18 -10.43 -1.63
CA LEU A 95 -3.12 -11.67 -0.87
C LEU A 95 -4.53 -12.12 -0.57
N ASP A 96 -4.94 -13.18 -1.21
CA ASP A 96 -6.25 -13.77 -0.93
C ASP A 96 -6.11 -14.58 0.36
N SER A 97 -6.98 -14.28 1.28
CA SER A 97 -6.94 -14.97 2.56
C SER A 97 -7.72 -16.28 2.51
#